data_35aa05865f711b4aba6d81baccd76c4a
#
_entry.id   35aa05865f711b4aba6d81baccd76c4a
#
_cell.length_a   1.000
_cell.length_b   1.000
_cell.length_c   1.000
_cell.angle_alpha   90.00
_cell.angle_beta   90.00
_cell.angle_gamma   90.00
#
_symmetry.space_group_name_H-M   'P 1'
#
loop_
_entity.id
_entity.type
_entity.pdbx_description
1 polymer ?
#
loop_
_entity_poly.entity_id
_entity_poly.type
_entity_poly.pdbx_seq_one_letter_code
_entity_poly.pdbx_strand_id
1 'polypeptide(L)'
;MVTALVRNWRFSAQLLILAPTLEIANNAFEPARDMILEDEDLSVLMHIQEHTRTITHRTTKAVLKVVAADTDTVGGKKAGFIFVDELWIFGKRPKADAMLREATGGLVSRPEGFVIWASTQSDEAPAGVFKTKLDYFRGVRDGRIHDPASLPLIYEYPEAMIEAQAYLDPANFYITNPNMGRSVFQNWLVDELQKVINATGGELQVFLSKHLNVEIGLRLAQDRWAGADHWPGAADETLTLNDLLTRSEVVVGGVDGGGLDDLMGLGLIGRCRETRDWLSWSRAWAHDDVLQRRQDIATQLREFQADGDLVICDDPLQPIREAADILEQVHAAGLFPEKYGIGLDPFGIAALIDELAVRKIEGDLLSSIRQGSALSPASWGLEIKLKNRTFRHGGRRMMSWCVGNAKAQVRGGAVLITKESAGRAKIDPLVALFNAAMLMSRNPESRGLSVYASRGALVL
;
A
#
# COMPACT_ATOMS: atom_id res chain seq x y z
N MET A 1 -16.75 11.97 25.67
CA MET A 1 -17.23 13.31 25.21
C MET A 1 -18.26 13.91 26.18
N VAL A 2 -19.28 13.17 26.65
CA VAL A 2 -20.25 13.68 27.66
C VAL A 2 -19.51 14.17 28.91
N THR A 3 -18.61 13.36 29.48
CA THR A 3 -17.77 13.75 30.65
C THR A 3 -16.97 15.04 30.36
N ALA A 4 -16.42 15.20 29.16
CA ALA A 4 -15.70 16.42 28.80
C ALA A 4 -16.63 17.64 28.74
N LEU A 5 -17.87 17.46 28.29
CA LEU A 5 -18.89 18.53 28.28
C LEU A 5 -19.30 18.93 29.71
N VAL A 6 -19.54 17.95 30.59
CA VAL A 6 -19.89 18.16 32.01
C VAL A 6 -18.77 18.90 32.75
N ARG A 7 -17.52 18.46 32.56
CA ARG A 7 -16.35 19.04 33.25
C ARG A 7 -15.82 20.31 32.61
N ASN A 8 -16.36 20.71 31.48
CA ASN A 8 -15.93 21.94 30.82
C ASN A 8 -16.32 23.18 31.60
N TRP A 9 -15.35 24.02 31.88
CA TRP A 9 -15.53 25.27 32.61
C TRP A 9 -15.57 26.51 31.68
N ARG A 10 -15.20 26.36 30.43
CA ARG A 10 -15.20 27.48 29.50
C ARG A 10 -16.59 27.75 28.94
N PHE A 11 -16.97 29.02 28.91
CA PHE A 11 -18.20 29.44 28.27
C PHE A 11 -18.11 29.26 26.76
N SER A 12 -19.21 28.78 26.16
CA SER A 12 -19.39 28.58 24.73
C SER A 12 -18.30 27.70 24.07
N ALA A 13 -17.69 26.79 24.84
CA ALA A 13 -16.71 25.85 24.31
C ALA A 13 -17.33 24.95 23.25
N GLN A 14 -16.54 24.62 22.23
CA GLN A 14 -16.93 23.69 21.17
C GLN A 14 -16.29 22.34 21.41
N LEU A 15 -17.10 21.29 21.43
CA LEU A 15 -16.70 19.89 21.46
C LEU A 15 -17.23 19.23 20.20
N LEU A 16 -16.41 18.43 19.54
CA LEU A 16 -16.78 17.81 18.26
C LEU A 16 -16.67 16.29 18.33
N ILE A 17 -17.64 15.62 17.73
CA ILE A 17 -17.52 14.24 17.29
C ILE A 17 -17.53 14.29 15.75
N LEU A 18 -16.44 13.81 15.13
CA LEU A 18 -16.28 13.73 13.69
C LEU A 18 -16.48 12.29 13.24
N ALA A 19 -17.45 12.07 12.39
CA ALA A 19 -17.71 10.76 11.80
C ALA A 19 -17.65 10.86 10.26
N PRO A 20 -17.30 9.77 9.55
CA PRO A 20 -17.18 9.82 8.11
C PRO A 20 -18.51 10.00 7.38
N THR A 21 -19.63 9.51 7.95
CA THR A 21 -20.98 9.66 7.38
C THR A 21 -21.99 10.10 8.43
N LEU A 22 -23.18 10.53 8.00
CA LEU A 22 -24.28 10.90 8.91
C LEU A 22 -24.80 9.69 9.69
N GLU A 23 -24.79 8.50 9.11
CA GLU A 23 -25.23 7.27 9.76
C GLU A 23 -24.28 6.91 10.91
N ILE A 24 -22.98 6.91 10.68
CA ILE A 24 -21.96 6.69 11.73
C ILE A 24 -22.02 7.79 12.77
N ALA A 25 -22.31 9.05 12.38
CA ALA A 25 -22.51 10.14 13.30
C ALA A 25 -23.67 9.88 14.28
N ASN A 26 -24.76 9.26 13.82
CA ASN A 26 -25.87 8.85 14.72
C ASN A 26 -25.44 7.83 15.74
N ASN A 27 -24.62 6.83 15.36
CA ASN A 27 -24.11 5.81 16.28
C ASN A 27 -23.30 6.40 17.45
N ALA A 28 -22.70 7.57 17.28
CA ALA A 28 -22.01 8.27 18.35
C ALA A 28 -22.92 9.24 19.13
N PHE A 29 -23.94 9.80 18.47
CA PHE A 29 -24.86 10.75 19.11
C PHE A 29 -25.88 10.06 20.01
N GLU A 30 -26.49 8.98 19.55
CA GLU A 30 -27.55 8.29 20.28
C GLU A 30 -27.12 7.81 21.68
N PRO A 31 -25.97 7.12 21.85
CA PRO A 31 -25.50 6.76 23.18
C PRO A 31 -25.22 7.97 24.08
N ALA A 32 -24.72 9.08 23.50
CA ALA A 32 -24.48 10.29 24.29
C ALA A 32 -25.79 10.94 24.74
N ARG A 33 -26.83 10.95 23.88
CA ARG A 33 -28.19 11.38 24.20
C ARG A 33 -28.79 10.51 25.30
N ASP A 34 -28.79 9.20 25.09
CA ASP A 34 -29.45 8.24 26.01
C ASP A 34 -28.80 8.24 27.38
N MET A 35 -27.47 8.32 27.45
CA MET A 35 -26.72 8.47 28.70
C MET A 35 -27.15 9.73 29.49
N ILE A 36 -27.50 10.81 28.78
CA ILE A 36 -27.98 12.05 29.45
C ILE A 36 -29.44 11.91 29.85
N LEU A 37 -30.28 11.24 29.06
CA LEU A 37 -31.70 11.09 29.37
C LEU A 37 -31.96 10.13 30.55
N GLU A 38 -31.09 9.13 30.71
CA GLU A 38 -31.19 8.15 31.83
C GLU A 38 -30.70 8.72 33.17
N ASP A 39 -30.06 9.90 33.16
CA ASP A 39 -29.56 10.56 34.40
C ASP A 39 -30.29 11.87 34.60
N GLU A 40 -31.03 11.98 35.74
CA GLU A 40 -31.84 13.14 36.05
C GLU A 40 -31.02 14.43 36.15
N ASP A 41 -29.84 14.39 36.79
CA ASP A 41 -28.96 15.54 36.93
C ASP A 41 -28.41 16.01 35.58
N LEU A 42 -28.01 15.09 34.71
CA LEU A 42 -27.55 15.42 33.37
C LEU A 42 -28.69 15.98 32.50
N SER A 43 -29.91 15.45 32.63
CA SER A 43 -31.09 15.93 31.90
C SER A 43 -31.43 17.38 32.27
N VAL A 44 -31.27 17.76 33.54
CA VAL A 44 -31.44 19.15 33.96
C VAL A 44 -30.35 20.08 33.44
N LEU A 45 -29.09 19.60 33.38
CA LEU A 45 -27.93 20.38 32.96
C LEU A 45 -27.84 20.54 31.46
N MET A 46 -28.37 19.62 30.68
CA MET A 46 -28.16 19.55 29.25
C MET A 46 -29.44 19.90 28.44
N HIS A 47 -29.25 20.43 27.26
CA HIS A 47 -30.29 20.64 26.28
C HIS A 47 -29.93 19.87 25.00
N ILE A 48 -30.77 18.89 24.64
CA ILE A 48 -30.55 18.01 23.50
C ILE A 48 -31.38 18.50 22.33
N GLN A 49 -30.74 18.64 21.17
CA GLN A 49 -31.35 18.96 19.89
C GLN A 49 -31.07 17.83 18.89
N GLU A 50 -31.98 16.87 18.79
CA GLU A 50 -31.78 15.64 18.00
C GLU A 50 -31.57 15.93 16.51
N HIS A 51 -32.38 16.81 15.92
CA HIS A 51 -32.34 17.13 14.49
C HIS A 51 -31.00 17.77 14.06
N THR A 52 -30.31 18.45 14.97
CA THR A 52 -28.98 19.02 14.71
C THR A 52 -27.84 18.21 15.29
N ARG A 53 -28.13 17.08 15.98
CA ARG A 53 -27.17 16.26 16.73
C ARG A 53 -26.29 17.10 17.63
N THR A 54 -26.95 17.93 18.45
CA THR A 54 -26.27 18.90 19.28
C THR A 54 -26.73 18.76 20.73
N ILE A 55 -25.79 18.75 21.66
CA ILE A 55 -26.03 18.74 23.10
C ILE A 55 -25.38 19.99 23.68
N THR A 56 -26.17 20.84 24.33
CA THR A 56 -25.70 22.12 24.88
C THR A 56 -25.79 22.09 26.39
N HIS A 57 -24.70 22.41 27.07
CA HIS A 57 -24.69 22.60 28.53
C HIS A 57 -25.41 23.93 28.86
N ARG A 58 -26.50 23.88 29.63
CA ARG A 58 -27.37 25.03 29.83
C ARG A 58 -26.69 26.21 30.50
N THR A 59 -25.76 25.97 31.44
CA THR A 59 -25.05 27.03 32.21
C THR A 59 -23.90 27.61 31.36
N THR A 60 -22.95 26.78 30.94
CA THR A 60 -21.73 27.25 30.26
C THR A 60 -21.96 27.57 28.79
N LYS A 61 -23.09 27.17 28.21
CA LYS A 61 -23.38 27.25 26.76
C LYS A 61 -22.36 26.50 25.92
N ALA A 62 -21.59 25.60 26.51
CA ALA A 62 -20.70 24.72 25.79
C ALA A 62 -21.52 23.72 24.94
N VAL A 63 -21.03 23.40 23.77
CA VAL A 63 -21.76 22.63 22.77
C VAL A 63 -20.96 21.42 22.35
N LEU A 64 -21.53 20.23 22.51
CA LEU A 64 -21.09 19.01 21.85
C LEU A 64 -21.90 18.84 20.57
N LYS A 65 -21.23 18.85 19.43
CA LYS A 65 -21.85 18.68 18.12
C LYS A 65 -21.27 17.48 17.39
N VAL A 66 -22.15 16.66 16.83
CA VAL A 66 -21.75 15.56 15.95
C VAL A 66 -21.82 16.02 14.50
N VAL A 67 -20.73 15.88 13.76
CA VAL A 67 -20.56 16.40 12.39
C VAL A 67 -20.07 15.29 11.49
N ALA A 68 -20.76 15.11 10.36
CA ALA A 68 -20.28 14.24 9.30
C ALA A 68 -19.25 14.97 8.43
N ALA A 69 -18.23 14.24 8.00
CA ALA A 69 -17.13 14.75 7.20
C ALA A 69 -17.51 15.14 5.75
N ASP A 70 -18.75 14.85 5.33
CA ASP A 70 -19.23 15.19 3.98
C ASP A 70 -19.58 16.68 3.80
N THR A 71 -19.60 17.43 4.89
CA THR A 71 -19.97 18.84 4.85
C THR A 71 -18.73 19.71 4.96
N ASP A 72 -18.63 20.76 4.13
CA ASP A 72 -17.63 21.85 4.22
C ASP A 72 -17.65 22.59 5.58
N THR A 73 -18.36 22.02 6.55
CA THR A 73 -18.69 22.62 7.84
C THR A 73 -17.66 22.39 8.94
N VAL A 74 -16.55 21.70 8.69
CA VAL A 74 -15.52 21.46 9.72
C VAL A 74 -14.57 22.64 9.84
N GLY A 75 -14.42 23.42 8.78
CA GLY A 75 -13.56 24.60 8.73
C GLY A 75 -13.98 25.70 9.70
N GLY A 76 -13.00 26.32 10.35
CA GLY A 76 -13.19 27.48 11.23
C GLY A 76 -13.70 27.19 12.64
N LYS A 77 -13.92 25.93 13.03
CA LYS A 77 -14.35 25.56 14.40
C LYS A 77 -13.15 25.42 15.33
N LYS A 78 -13.10 26.26 16.35
CA LYS A 78 -12.07 26.23 17.40
C LYS A 78 -12.44 25.23 18.52
N ALA A 79 -12.57 23.95 18.18
CA ALA A 79 -12.88 22.91 19.15
C ALA A 79 -11.71 22.65 20.12
N GLY A 80 -12.03 22.48 21.38
CA GLY A 80 -11.05 22.08 22.42
C GLY A 80 -11.02 20.57 22.65
N PHE A 81 -12.11 19.88 22.36
CA PHE A 81 -12.23 18.44 22.57
C PHE A 81 -12.79 17.81 21.30
N ILE A 82 -12.08 16.81 20.77
CA ILE A 82 -12.42 16.22 19.48
C ILE A 82 -12.38 14.69 19.63
N PHE A 83 -13.40 14.04 19.13
CA PHE A 83 -13.44 12.59 18.95
C PHE A 83 -13.61 12.29 17.47
N VAL A 84 -12.68 11.57 16.89
CA VAL A 84 -12.73 11.11 15.50
C VAL A 84 -13.06 9.63 15.53
N ASP A 85 -14.21 9.29 15.00
CA ASP A 85 -14.70 7.91 14.92
C ASP A 85 -14.46 7.32 13.55
N GLU A 86 -14.22 6.01 13.49
CA GLU A 86 -13.95 5.25 12.26
C GLU A 86 -12.83 5.87 11.40
N LEU A 87 -11.70 6.15 12.03
CA LEU A 87 -10.55 6.81 11.38
C LEU A 87 -10.08 6.09 10.10
N TRP A 88 -10.25 4.75 10.02
CA TRP A 88 -9.89 3.98 8.83
C TRP A 88 -10.65 4.43 7.57
N ILE A 89 -11.90 4.86 7.68
CA ILE A 89 -12.69 5.39 6.54
C ILE A 89 -12.10 6.73 6.06
N PHE A 90 -11.65 7.58 6.99
CA PHE A 90 -10.94 8.82 6.64
C PHE A 90 -9.65 8.53 5.88
N GLY A 91 -8.97 7.42 6.19
CA GLY A 91 -7.80 6.97 5.45
C GLY A 91 -8.03 6.77 3.96
N LYS A 92 -9.26 6.48 3.54
CA LYS A 92 -9.65 6.32 2.12
C LYS A 92 -9.96 7.64 1.39
N ARG A 93 -10.04 8.78 2.10
CA ARG A 93 -10.47 10.07 1.55
C ARG A 93 -9.28 10.98 1.23
N PRO A 94 -9.13 11.51 0.00
CA PRO A 94 -7.95 12.27 -0.41
C PRO A 94 -7.65 13.54 0.39
N LYS A 95 -8.69 14.22 0.93
CA LYS A 95 -8.54 15.48 1.66
C LYS A 95 -8.69 15.36 3.18
N ALA A 96 -8.83 14.15 3.70
CA ALA A 96 -9.13 13.93 5.11
C ALA A 96 -8.03 14.45 6.04
N ASP A 97 -6.77 14.31 5.68
CA ASP A 97 -5.66 14.78 6.49
C ASP A 97 -5.67 16.31 6.66
N ALA A 98 -5.92 17.06 5.60
CA ALA A 98 -6.05 18.52 5.67
C ALA A 98 -7.25 18.93 6.54
N MET A 99 -8.40 18.29 6.37
CA MET A 99 -9.61 18.53 7.16
C MET A 99 -9.39 18.24 8.65
N LEU A 100 -8.75 17.12 8.97
CA LEU A 100 -8.47 16.76 10.36
C LEU A 100 -7.44 17.68 11.01
N ARG A 101 -6.43 18.13 10.26
CA ARG A 101 -5.50 19.18 10.74
C ARG A 101 -6.21 20.48 11.05
N GLU A 102 -7.14 20.91 10.19
CA GLU A 102 -7.93 22.11 10.42
C GLU A 102 -8.84 21.95 11.65
N ALA A 103 -9.53 20.82 11.80
CA ALA A 103 -10.35 20.50 12.95
C ALA A 103 -9.57 20.58 14.26
N THR A 104 -8.34 20.04 14.28
CA THR A 104 -7.48 20.00 15.47
C THR A 104 -6.72 21.29 15.72
N GLY A 105 -6.67 22.21 14.79
CA GLY A 105 -5.97 23.50 14.91
C GLY A 105 -6.43 24.36 16.07
N GLY A 106 -7.68 24.18 16.56
CA GLY A 106 -8.22 24.86 17.72
C GLY A 106 -7.53 24.51 19.06
N LEU A 107 -6.85 23.38 19.12
CA LEU A 107 -6.15 22.91 20.33
C LEU A 107 -4.95 23.79 20.73
N VAL A 108 -4.37 24.52 19.79
CA VAL A 108 -3.23 25.42 20.06
C VAL A 108 -3.51 26.42 21.20
N SER A 109 -4.76 26.79 21.39
CA SER A 109 -5.22 27.73 22.44
C SER A 109 -6.00 27.04 23.56
N ARG A 110 -5.93 25.72 23.67
CA ARG A 110 -6.70 24.90 24.60
C ARG A 110 -5.78 23.85 25.26
N PRO A 111 -4.97 24.21 26.24
CA PRO A 111 -4.03 23.29 26.88
C PRO A 111 -4.71 22.12 27.60
N GLU A 112 -5.99 22.27 27.98
CA GLU A 112 -6.82 21.22 28.54
C GLU A 112 -7.48 20.32 27.50
N GLY A 113 -7.35 20.69 26.23
CA GLY A 113 -7.99 20.00 25.10
C GLY A 113 -7.31 18.69 24.75
N PHE A 114 -8.06 17.82 24.08
CA PHE A 114 -7.54 16.54 23.57
C PHE A 114 -8.23 16.10 22.28
N VAL A 115 -7.57 15.19 21.58
CA VAL A 115 -8.16 14.44 20.46
C VAL A 115 -8.16 12.96 20.81
N ILE A 116 -9.29 12.28 20.59
CA ILE A 116 -9.39 10.82 20.62
C ILE A 116 -9.56 10.34 19.17
N TRP A 117 -8.71 9.41 18.77
CA TRP A 117 -8.79 8.71 17.50
C TRP A 117 -9.29 7.30 17.76
N ALA A 118 -10.48 6.97 17.26
CA ALA A 118 -11.06 5.64 17.40
C ALA A 118 -11.19 4.97 16.04
N SER A 119 -10.88 3.69 15.98
CA SER A 119 -10.96 2.92 14.72
C SER A 119 -10.88 1.43 14.99
N THR A 120 -11.53 0.65 14.12
CA THR A 120 -11.12 -0.73 13.81
C THR A 120 -10.04 -0.72 12.74
N GLN A 121 -9.53 -1.90 12.34
CA GLN A 121 -8.68 -2.00 11.16
C GLN A 121 -9.47 -1.72 9.86
N SER A 122 -8.75 -1.31 8.84
CA SER A 122 -9.31 -1.16 7.49
C SER A 122 -9.61 -2.54 6.89
N ASP A 123 -10.67 -2.63 6.11
CA ASP A 123 -11.01 -3.79 5.28
C ASP A 123 -10.12 -3.93 4.03
N GLU A 124 -9.26 -2.96 3.81
CA GLU A 124 -8.18 -2.94 2.82
C GLU A 124 -6.86 -2.59 3.50
N ALA A 125 -5.75 -2.60 2.77
CA ALA A 125 -4.47 -2.16 3.31
C ALA A 125 -4.58 -0.73 3.89
N PRO A 126 -4.09 -0.49 5.13
CA PRO A 126 -4.15 0.82 5.74
C PRO A 126 -3.53 1.91 4.86
N ALA A 127 -4.22 3.04 4.73
CA ALA A 127 -3.81 4.11 3.84
C ALA A 127 -4.06 5.50 4.43
N GLY A 128 -3.43 6.53 3.84
CA GLY A 128 -3.62 7.95 4.17
C GLY A 128 -3.46 8.24 5.65
N VAL A 129 -4.32 9.12 6.16
CA VAL A 129 -4.26 9.58 7.56
C VAL A 129 -4.38 8.43 8.57
N PHE A 130 -5.12 7.37 8.25
CA PHE A 130 -5.23 6.20 9.11
C PHE A 130 -3.88 5.49 9.27
N LYS A 131 -3.22 5.17 8.15
CA LYS A 131 -1.89 4.56 8.18
C LYS A 131 -0.88 5.45 8.91
N THR A 132 -0.83 6.73 8.57
CA THR A 132 0.10 7.68 9.20
C THR A 132 -0.08 7.74 10.73
N LYS A 133 -1.33 7.77 11.22
CA LYS A 133 -1.61 7.76 12.65
C LYS A 133 -1.30 6.41 13.31
N LEU A 134 -1.66 5.30 12.67
CA LEU A 134 -1.39 3.97 13.18
C LEU A 134 0.12 3.73 13.33
N ASP A 135 0.92 4.05 12.32
CA ASP A 135 2.38 3.90 12.34
C ASP A 135 3.02 4.82 13.42
N TYR A 136 2.53 6.06 13.53
CA TYR A 136 2.98 6.98 14.56
C TYR A 136 2.71 6.45 15.97
N PHE A 137 1.47 6.04 16.25
CA PHE A 137 1.10 5.55 17.58
C PHE A 137 1.70 4.18 17.91
N ARG A 138 1.96 3.33 16.93
CA ARG A 138 2.82 2.14 17.11
C ARG A 138 4.23 2.56 17.52
N GLY A 139 4.80 3.58 16.87
CA GLY A 139 6.11 4.13 17.22
C GLY A 139 6.17 4.65 18.66
N VAL A 140 5.13 5.32 19.12
CA VAL A 140 5.01 5.79 20.52
C VAL A 140 4.88 4.62 21.50
N ARG A 141 3.99 3.67 21.23
CA ARG A 141 3.81 2.46 22.03
C ARG A 141 5.12 1.67 22.20
N ASP A 142 5.84 1.51 21.11
CA ASP A 142 7.08 0.71 21.04
C ASP A 142 8.31 1.48 21.54
N GLY A 143 8.14 2.75 21.98
CA GLY A 143 9.23 3.60 22.47
C GLY A 143 10.18 4.14 21.41
N ARG A 144 9.87 3.93 20.10
CA ARG A 144 10.65 4.49 18.98
C ARG A 144 10.42 6.00 18.80
N ILE A 145 9.27 6.48 19.23
CA ILE A 145 8.89 7.89 19.20
C ILE A 145 8.61 8.33 20.63
N HIS A 146 9.31 9.35 21.11
CA HIS A 146 9.07 9.94 22.43
C HIS A 146 7.98 11.01 22.32
N ASP A 147 6.77 10.70 22.79
CA ASP A 147 5.64 11.63 22.84
C ASP A 147 4.84 11.40 24.14
N PRO A 148 5.18 12.12 25.23
CA PRO A 148 4.51 11.95 26.52
C PRO A 148 3.07 12.52 26.55
N ALA A 149 2.66 13.26 25.51
CA ALA A 149 1.31 13.79 25.40
C ALA A 149 0.33 12.83 24.72
N SER A 150 0.82 11.73 24.18
CA SER A 150 0.02 10.71 23.48
C SER A 150 -0.12 9.43 24.28
N LEU A 151 -1.32 8.84 24.28
CA LEU A 151 -1.63 7.55 24.91
C LEU A 151 -2.15 6.57 23.83
N PRO A 152 -1.28 5.78 23.22
CA PRO A 152 -1.70 4.75 22.27
C PRO A 152 -2.27 3.51 22.98
N LEU A 153 -3.52 3.18 22.67
CA LEU A 153 -4.17 1.93 23.07
C LEU A 153 -4.49 1.14 21.79
N ILE A 154 -3.61 0.19 21.44
CA ILE A 154 -3.69 -0.56 20.21
C ILE A 154 -3.84 -2.05 20.53
N TYR A 155 -4.99 -2.61 20.20
CA TYR A 155 -5.30 -4.03 20.35
C TYR A 155 -5.05 -4.74 19.01
N GLU A 156 -3.86 -5.33 18.85
CA GLU A 156 -3.46 -6.05 17.65
C GLU A 156 -2.66 -7.29 17.99
N TYR A 157 -2.62 -8.25 17.08
CA TYR A 157 -1.79 -9.44 17.25
C TYR A 157 -0.31 -9.10 17.05
N PRO A 158 0.61 -9.71 17.83
CA PRO A 158 2.04 -9.69 17.54
C PRO A 158 2.36 -10.25 16.15
N GLU A 159 3.41 -9.75 15.51
CA GLU A 159 3.80 -10.14 14.14
C GLU A 159 3.98 -11.65 13.98
N ALA A 160 4.64 -12.31 14.94
CA ALA A 160 4.82 -13.77 14.93
C ALA A 160 3.47 -14.52 14.95
N MET A 161 2.45 -13.99 15.62
CA MET A 161 1.11 -14.58 15.60
C MET A 161 0.37 -14.35 14.27
N ILE A 162 0.63 -13.22 13.63
CA ILE A 162 0.11 -12.95 12.28
C ILE A 162 0.73 -13.92 11.26
N GLU A 163 2.06 -14.12 11.34
CA GLU A 163 2.77 -15.06 10.47
C GLU A 163 2.31 -16.52 10.64
N ALA A 164 2.06 -16.92 11.89
CA ALA A 164 1.54 -18.24 12.24
C ALA A 164 0.04 -18.39 12.00
N GLN A 165 -0.67 -17.35 11.54
CA GLN A 165 -2.13 -17.28 11.41
C GLN A 165 -2.87 -17.63 12.72
N ALA A 166 -2.25 -17.36 13.86
CA ALA A 166 -2.81 -17.68 15.17
C ALA A 166 -4.09 -16.90 15.51
N TYR A 167 -4.41 -15.88 14.73
CA TYR A 167 -5.69 -15.16 14.79
C TYR A 167 -6.89 -15.99 14.34
N LEU A 168 -6.69 -17.15 13.70
CA LEU A 168 -7.77 -18.08 13.36
C LEU A 168 -8.13 -19.01 14.53
N ASP A 169 -7.31 -19.08 15.57
CA ASP A 169 -7.59 -19.86 16.77
C ASP A 169 -8.48 -19.03 17.72
N PRO A 170 -9.70 -19.51 18.03
CA PRO A 170 -10.61 -18.81 18.97
C PRO A 170 -10.01 -18.52 20.33
N ALA A 171 -9.04 -19.30 20.80
CA ALA A 171 -8.36 -19.07 22.07
C ALA A 171 -7.61 -17.73 22.11
N ASN A 172 -7.31 -17.15 20.95
CA ASN A 172 -6.55 -15.90 20.81
C ASN A 172 -7.43 -14.66 20.58
N PHE A 173 -8.74 -14.80 20.37
CA PHE A 173 -9.63 -13.68 20.03
C PHE A 173 -9.68 -12.58 21.11
N TYR A 174 -9.41 -12.92 22.38
CA TYR A 174 -9.36 -11.96 23.48
C TYR A 174 -8.27 -10.89 23.29
N ILE A 175 -7.21 -11.17 22.53
CA ILE A 175 -6.09 -10.24 22.30
C ILE A 175 -6.58 -8.94 21.67
N THR A 176 -7.52 -9.04 20.74
CA THR A 176 -8.09 -7.88 20.03
C THR A 176 -9.49 -7.52 20.52
N ASN A 177 -10.08 -8.34 21.39
CA ASN A 177 -11.41 -8.14 21.95
C ASN A 177 -11.38 -8.11 23.48
N PRO A 178 -10.88 -7.01 24.09
CA PRO A 178 -10.75 -6.91 25.56
C PRO A 178 -12.10 -6.97 26.29
N ASN A 179 -13.21 -6.75 25.58
CA ASN A 179 -14.58 -6.83 26.11
C ASN A 179 -15.22 -8.20 25.93
N MET A 180 -14.44 -9.23 25.59
CA MET A 180 -14.96 -10.58 25.41
C MET A 180 -15.67 -11.09 26.66
N GLY A 181 -16.85 -11.68 26.49
CA GLY A 181 -17.74 -12.09 27.56
C GLY A 181 -18.60 -10.98 28.14
N ARG A 182 -18.48 -9.72 27.71
CA ARG A 182 -19.32 -8.59 28.13
C ARG A 182 -20.15 -8.03 26.98
N SER A 183 -19.50 -7.43 25.96
CA SER A 183 -20.16 -6.87 24.78
C SER A 183 -19.82 -7.62 23.50
N VAL A 184 -18.82 -8.50 23.53
CA VAL A 184 -18.42 -9.40 22.43
C VAL A 184 -18.47 -10.82 22.95
N PHE A 185 -19.16 -11.72 22.24
CA PHE A 185 -19.31 -13.11 22.64
C PHE A 185 -18.50 -14.03 21.73
N GLN A 186 -17.64 -14.84 22.32
CA GLN A 186 -16.74 -15.74 21.59
C GLN A 186 -17.49 -16.70 20.65
N ASN A 187 -18.60 -17.25 21.09
CA ASN A 187 -19.39 -18.19 20.29
C ASN A 187 -19.84 -17.54 18.98
N TRP A 188 -20.31 -16.29 19.04
CA TRP A 188 -20.70 -15.55 17.84
C TRP A 188 -19.52 -15.35 16.87
N LEU A 189 -18.35 -14.99 17.40
CA LEU A 189 -17.14 -14.83 16.58
C LEU A 189 -16.70 -16.14 15.92
N VAL A 190 -16.81 -17.27 16.65
CA VAL A 190 -16.49 -18.61 16.12
C VAL A 190 -17.45 -19.00 15.01
N ASP A 191 -18.75 -18.84 15.24
CA ASP A 191 -19.78 -19.17 14.27
C ASP A 191 -19.64 -18.33 13.01
N GLU A 192 -19.36 -17.05 13.15
CA GLU A 192 -19.18 -16.14 12.02
C GLU A 192 -17.87 -16.45 11.25
N LEU A 193 -16.78 -16.73 11.96
CA LEU A 193 -15.53 -17.16 11.32
C LEU A 193 -15.74 -18.41 10.47
N GLN A 194 -16.48 -19.41 10.96
CA GLN A 194 -16.77 -20.62 10.20
C GLN A 194 -17.60 -20.34 8.94
N LYS A 195 -18.55 -19.42 9.01
CA LYS A 195 -19.34 -19.00 7.83
C LYS A 195 -18.45 -18.36 6.78
N VAL A 196 -17.64 -17.35 7.17
CA VAL A 196 -16.82 -16.59 6.22
C VAL A 196 -15.65 -17.39 5.65
N ILE A 197 -15.14 -18.42 6.37
CA ILE A 197 -14.15 -19.37 5.82
C ILE A 197 -14.75 -20.19 4.69
N ASN A 198 -16.02 -20.55 4.80
CA ASN A 198 -16.73 -21.36 3.80
C ASN A 198 -17.40 -20.52 2.70
N ALA A 199 -17.42 -19.18 2.86
CA ALA A 199 -17.97 -18.27 1.86
C ALA A 199 -17.00 -18.06 0.70
N THR A 200 -17.53 -17.74 -0.47
CA THR A 200 -16.75 -17.32 -1.64
C THR A 200 -16.80 -15.80 -1.73
N GLY A 201 -15.68 -15.10 -1.55
CA GLY A 201 -15.60 -13.64 -1.66
C GLY A 201 -14.81 -12.97 -0.54
N GLY A 202 -14.85 -11.63 -0.43
CA GLY A 202 -14.09 -10.79 0.53
C GLY A 202 -14.51 -10.88 2.00
N GLU A 203 -15.45 -11.74 2.36
CA GLU A 203 -16.09 -11.77 3.68
C GLU A 203 -15.09 -12.11 4.80
N LEU A 204 -14.18 -13.06 4.56
CA LEU A 204 -13.15 -13.40 5.54
C LEU A 204 -12.24 -12.19 5.86
N GLN A 205 -11.82 -11.44 4.85
CA GLN A 205 -10.99 -10.25 5.01
C GLN A 205 -11.70 -9.17 5.84
N VAL A 206 -12.98 -8.92 5.55
CA VAL A 206 -13.81 -7.99 6.31
C VAL A 206 -13.95 -8.46 7.76
N PHE A 207 -14.26 -9.73 7.99
CA PHE A 207 -14.35 -10.30 9.34
C PHE A 207 -13.05 -10.14 10.12
N LEU A 208 -11.91 -10.52 9.52
CA LEU A 208 -10.60 -10.44 10.17
C LEU A 208 -10.26 -8.99 10.56
N SER A 209 -10.53 -8.03 9.69
CA SER A 209 -10.22 -6.62 9.98
C SER A 209 -11.18 -6.00 11.01
N LYS A 210 -12.47 -6.28 10.90
CA LYS A 210 -13.51 -5.61 11.72
C LYS A 210 -13.71 -6.24 13.09
N HIS A 211 -13.57 -7.55 13.20
CA HIS A 211 -13.81 -8.26 14.43
C HIS A 211 -12.57 -8.75 15.15
N LEU A 212 -11.47 -8.96 14.42
CA LEU A 212 -10.22 -9.43 15.00
C LEU A 212 -9.07 -8.43 14.85
N ASN A 213 -9.31 -7.21 14.36
CA ASN A 213 -8.31 -6.16 14.16
C ASN A 213 -7.04 -6.64 13.42
N VAL A 214 -7.17 -7.65 12.56
CA VAL A 214 -6.07 -8.11 11.73
C VAL A 214 -5.84 -7.10 10.61
N GLU A 215 -4.66 -6.55 10.54
CA GLU A 215 -4.29 -5.63 9.47
C GLU A 215 -4.29 -6.36 8.12
N ILE A 216 -5.03 -5.84 7.16
CA ILE A 216 -5.06 -6.38 5.81
C ILE A 216 -3.76 -5.94 5.12
N GLY A 217 -2.75 -6.75 5.31
CA GLY A 217 -1.48 -6.62 4.60
C GLY A 217 -1.54 -7.28 3.22
N LEU A 218 -0.42 -7.25 2.52
CA LEU A 218 -0.24 -7.80 1.18
C LEU A 218 -0.68 -9.27 1.04
N ARG A 219 -0.64 -10.04 2.13
CA ARG A 219 -0.98 -11.49 2.14
C ARG A 219 -2.47 -11.79 2.25
N LEU A 220 -3.30 -10.83 2.67
CA LEU A 220 -4.73 -11.07 2.96
C LEU A 220 -5.67 -10.46 1.91
N ALA A 221 -5.17 -9.68 0.97
CA ALA A 221 -5.98 -9.09 -0.11
C ALA A 221 -6.43 -10.19 -1.08
N GLN A 222 -7.74 -10.43 -1.18
CA GLN A 222 -8.32 -11.54 -1.98
C GLN A 222 -8.19 -11.36 -3.49
N ASP A 223 -8.13 -10.12 -3.94
CA ASP A 223 -8.00 -9.78 -5.36
C ASP A 223 -6.53 -9.51 -5.76
N ARG A 224 -5.57 -9.85 -4.89
CA ARG A 224 -4.16 -9.66 -5.22
C ARG A 224 -3.70 -10.65 -6.27
N TRP A 225 -2.66 -10.28 -6.98
CA TRP A 225 -1.97 -11.19 -7.89
C TRP A 225 -1.40 -12.40 -7.15
N ALA A 226 -1.75 -13.63 -7.57
CA ALA A 226 -1.36 -14.87 -6.88
C ALA A 226 0.17 -15.06 -6.75
N GLY A 227 0.97 -14.46 -7.64
CA GLY A 227 2.43 -14.45 -7.53
C GLY A 227 2.96 -13.80 -6.26
N ALA A 228 2.18 -12.88 -5.66
CA ALA A 228 2.55 -12.20 -4.43
C ALA A 228 2.69 -13.15 -3.23
N ASP A 229 1.96 -14.29 -3.22
CA ASP A 229 2.05 -15.31 -2.16
C ASP A 229 3.42 -15.99 -2.12
N HIS A 230 4.03 -16.13 -3.28
CA HIS A 230 5.28 -16.86 -3.45
C HIS A 230 6.49 -15.93 -3.59
N TRP A 231 6.24 -14.62 -3.72
CA TRP A 231 7.29 -13.60 -3.92
C TRP A 231 8.33 -13.60 -2.81
N PRO A 232 8.00 -13.55 -1.50
CA PRO A 232 9.01 -13.52 -0.44
C PRO A 232 9.93 -14.75 -0.45
N GLY A 233 9.39 -15.94 -0.75
CA GLY A 233 10.16 -17.19 -0.81
C GLY A 233 11.09 -17.31 -2.02
N ALA A 234 11.01 -16.40 -2.99
CA ALA A 234 11.86 -16.33 -4.18
C ALA A 234 13.01 -15.32 -4.02
N ALA A 235 13.10 -14.61 -2.89
CA ALA A 235 14.14 -13.62 -2.65
C ALA A 235 15.53 -14.30 -2.53
N ASP A 236 16.51 -13.68 -3.20
CA ASP A 236 17.93 -13.94 -3.09
C ASP A 236 18.61 -12.57 -2.93
N GLU A 237 18.79 -12.13 -1.70
CA GLU A 237 19.31 -10.78 -1.39
C GLU A 237 20.73 -10.54 -1.91
N THR A 238 21.43 -11.62 -2.29
CA THR A 238 22.78 -11.54 -2.88
C THR A 238 22.74 -11.25 -4.38
N LEU A 239 21.57 -11.35 -5.03
CA LEU A 239 21.42 -11.19 -6.47
C LEU A 239 21.51 -9.71 -6.89
N THR A 240 22.64 -9.33 -7.43
CA THR A 240 22.92 -8.02 -8.01
C THR A 240 22.74 -8.01 -9.53
N LEU A 241 22.86 -6.83 -10.17
CA LEU A 241 22.91 -6.73 -11.62
C LEU A 241 24.09 -7.52 -12.20
N ASN A 242 25.26 -7.41 -11.58
CA ASN A 242 26.46 -8.12 -12.01
C ASN A 242 26.28 -9.65 -11.91
N ASP A 243 25.64 -10.15 -10.86
CA ASP A 243 25.33 -11.58 -10.73
C ASP A 243 24.35 -12.03 -11.84
N LEU A 244 23.33 -11.23 -12.14
CA LEU A 244 22.43 -11.53 -13.25
C LEU A 244 23.19 -11.63 -14.56
N LEU A 245 24.07 -10.67 -14.87
CA LEU A 245 24.84 -10.66 -16.13
C LEU A 245 25.81 -11.85 -16.21
N THR A 246 26.50 -12.18 -15.13
CA THR A 246 27.49 -13.26 -15.13
C THR A 246 26.88 -14.65 -15.14
N ARG A 247 25.73 -14.84 -14.49
CA ARG A 247 25.06 -16.14 -14.38
C ARG A 247 24.13 -16.48 -15.54
N SER A 248 23.73 -15.46 -16.35
CA SER A 248 22.75 -15.66 -17.41
C SER A 248 23.37 -16.04 -18.73
N GLU A 249 22.69 -16.91 -19.49
CA GLU A 249 23.01 -17.21 -20.90
C GLU A 249 22.30 -16.29 -21.90
N VAL A 250 21.15 -15.75 -21.50
CA VAL A 250 20.36 -14.77 -22.24
C VAL A 250 19.62 -13.88 -21.24
N VAL A 251 19.50 -12.59 -21.56
CA VAL A 251 18.78 -11.60 -20.76
C VAL A 251 17.78 -10.87 -21.65
N VAL A 252 16.61 -10.58 -21.11
CA VAL A 252 15.63 -9.67 -21.74
C VAL A 252 15.29 -8.56 -20.78
N GLY A 253 14.97 -7.38 -21.30
CA GLY A 253 14.54 -6.23 -20.53
C GLY A 253 13.09 -5.89 -20.77
N GLY A 254 12.44 -5.25 -19.82
CA GLY A 254 11.14 -4.63 -19.97
C GLY A 254 11.15 -3.25 -19.33
N VAL A 255 10.50 -2.29 -19.95
CA VAL A 255 10.34 -0.92 -19.45
C VAL A 255 8.86 -0.58 -19.40
N ASP A 256 8.44 0.13 -18.37
CA ASP A 256 7.08 0.61 -18.20
C ASP A 256 7.04 1.92 -17.42
N GLY A 257 6.04 2.76 -17.72
CA GLY A 257 5.83 4.02 -17.03
C GLY A 257 6.73 5.15 -17.56
N GLY A 258 6.74 6.21 -16.80
CA GLY A 258 7.46 7.45 -17.10
C GLY A 258 6.49 8.62 -17.25
N GLY A 259 6.62 9.60 -16.35
CA GLY A 259 5.82 10.80 -16.28
C GLY A 259 6.13 11.55 -15.00
N LEU A 260 5.74 12.84 -14.92
CA LEU A 260 6.08 13.68 -13.76
C LEU A 260 5.38 13.30 -12.44
N ASP A 261 4.34 12.47 -12.51
CA ASP A 261 3.59 12.01 -11.34
C ASP A 261 3.48 10.49 -11.23
N ASP A 262 4.28 9.77 -12.04
CA ASP A 262 4.33 8.31 -12.06
C ASP A 262 5.77 7.79 -11.90
N LEU A 263 5.92 6.47 -11.78
CA LEU A 263 7.22 5.83 -11.74
C LEU A 263 7.61 5.37 -13.14
N MET A 264 8.92 5.36 -13.41
CA MET A 264 9.49 4.61 -14.51
C MET A 264 10.14 3.35 -13.95
N GLY A 265 9.81 2.19 -14.48
CA GLY A 265 10.35 0.90 -14.10
C GLY A 265 11.17 0.27 -15.20
N LEU A 266 12.29 -0.35 -14.82
CA LEU A 266 13.08 -1.26 -15.64
C LEU A 266 13.15 -2.62 -14.94
N GLY A 267 12.72 -3.67 -15.62
CA GLY A 267 12.87 -5.06 -15.18
C GLY A 267 13.75 -5.85 -16.13
N LEU A 268 14.74 -6.54 -15.61
CA LEU A 268 15.57 -7.49 -16.36
C LEU A 268 15.26 -8.90 -15.91
N ILE A 269 15.16 -9.83 -16.86
CA ILE A 269 15.08 -11.27 -16.58
C ILE A 269 16.20 -11.98 -17.34
N GLY A 270 17.08 -12.65 -16.62
CA GLY A 270 18.11 -13.51 -17.14
C GLY A 270 17.76 -14.99 -16.95
N ARG A 271 18.08 -15.83 -17.92
CA ARG A 271 17.98 -17.27 -17.77
C ARG A 271 19.34 -17.82 -17.36
N CYS A 272 19.39 -18.44 -16.18
CA CYS A 272 20.61 -19.01 -15.63
C CYS A 272 21.18 -20.11 -16.55
N ARG A 273 22.49 -20.08 -16.80
CA ARG A 273 23.19 -21.06 -17.64
C ARG A 273 23.14 -22.49 -17.09
N GLU A 274 23.19 -22.62 -15.76
CA GLU A 274 23.31 -23.92 -15.09
C GLU A 274 21.95 -24.55 -14.81
N THR A 275 21.04 -23.77 -14.20
CA THR A 275 19.76 -24.30 -13.69
C THR A 275 18.58 -24.02 -14.62
N ARG A 276 18.73 -23.10 -15.58
CA ARG A 276 17.65 -22.57 -16.43
C ARG A 276 16.59 -21.78 -15.67
N ASP A 277 16.81 -21.50 -14.39
CA ASP A 277 15.96 -20.64 -13.60
C ASP A 277 16.01 -19.21 -14.12
N TRP A 278 14.97 -18.46 -13.86
CA TRP A 278 14.93 -17.05 -14.16
C TRP A 278 15.46 -16.23 -13.00
N LEU A 279 16.44 -15.40 -13.28
CA LEU A 279 17.02 -14.42 -12.36
C LEU A 279 16.49 -13.04 -12.73
N SER A 280 16.04 -12.27 -11.76
CA SER A 280 15.44 -10.96 -12.01
C SER A 280 16.13 -9.86 -11.23
N TRP A 281 16.38 -8.77 -11.93
CA TRP A 281 16.85 -7.51 -11.36
C TRP A 281 15.95 -6.37 -11.82
N SER A 282 15.75 -5.35 -10.98
CA SER A 282 14.91 -4.20 -11.31
C SER A 282 15.45 -2.90 -10.73
N ARG A 283 15.10 -1.81 -11.39
CA ARG A 283 15.36 -0.44 -10.96
C ARG A 283 14.14 0.42 -11.24
N ALA A 284 13.91 1.43 -10.42
CA ALA A 284 12.86 2.40 -10.63
C ALA A 284 13.36 3.82 -10.46
N TRP A 285 12.68 4.74 -11.14
CA TRP A 285 12.92 6.18 -11.09
C TRP A 285 11.60 6.92 -10.89
N ALA A 286 11.69 8.11 -10.31
CA ALA A 286 10.59 9.05 -10.17
C ALA A 286 11.11 10.47 -10.35
N HIS A 287 10.31 11.34 -10.97
CA HIS A 287 10.58 12.77 -10.92
C HIS A 287 10.25 13.32 -9.52
N ASP A 288 10.99 14.33 -9.04
CA ASP A 288 10.81 14.88 -7.69
C ASP A 288 9.42 15.50 -7.48
N ASP A 289 8.77 15.99 -8.55
CA ASP A 289 7.36 16.41 -8.55
C ASP A 289 6.42 15.36 -7.95
N VAL A 290 6.74 14.06 -8.06
CA VAL A 290 5.93 12.98 -7.48
C VAL A 290 5.77 13.15 -5.98
N LEU A 291 6.79 13.64 -5.28
CA LEU A 291 6.75 13.84 -3.83
C LEU A 291 5.77 14.95 -3.43
N GLN A 292 5.56 15.94 -4.30
CA GLN A 292 4.63 17.03 -4.08
C GLN A 292 3.21 16.62 -4.48
N ARG A 293 3.06 15.95 -5.62
CA ARG A 293 1.76 15.53 -6.17
C ARG A 293 1.17 14.34 -5.42
N ARG A 294 2.03 13.46 -4.90
CA ARG A 294 1.66 12.20 -4.24
C ARG A 294 2.15 12.17 -2.80
N GLN A 295 1.72 13.17 -2.02
CA GLN A 295 2.06 13.30 -0.59
C GLN A 295 1.66 12.07 0.24
N ASP A 296 0.66 11.33 -0.21
CA ASP A 296 0.14 10.11 0.39
C ASP A 296 1.15 8.94 0.40
N ILE A 297 2.10 8.91 -0.54
CA ILE A 297 3.16 7.91 -0.63
C ILE A 297 4.57 8.52 -0.56
N ALA A 298 4.71 9.84 -0.40
CA ALA A 298 6.00 10.52 -0.45
C ALA A 298 7.01 10.00 0.59
N THR A 299 6.55 9.70 1.81
CA THR A 299 7.40 9.12 2.85
C THR A 299 7.94 7.75 2.43
N GLN A 300 7.07 6.89 1.90
CA GLN A 300 7.44 5.56 1.41
C GLN A 300 8.44 5.63 0.24
N LEU A 301 8.25 6.57 -0.69
CA LEU A 301 9.18 6.77 -1.81
C LEU A 301 10.56 7.22 -1.32
N ARG A 302 10.64 8.06 -0.29
CA ARG A 302 11.91 8.47 0.33
C ARG A 302 12.62 7.32 1.05
N GLU A 303 11.87 6.41 1.68
CA GLU A 303 12.44 5.19 2.24
C GLU A 303 13.07 4.32 1.15
N PHE A 304 12.38 4.10 0.03
CA PHE A 304 12.93 3.34 -1.10
C PHE A 304 14.13 4.04 -1.74
N GLN A 305 14.17 5.37 -1.73
CA GLN A 305 15.36 6.13 -2.15
C GLN A 305 16.54 5.88 -1.19
N ALA A 306 16.32 5.88 0.11
CA ALA A 306 17.34 5.60 1.11
C ALA A 306 17.87 4.16 1.02
N ASP A 307 17.02 3.21 0.67
CA ASP A 307 17.39 1.80 0.42
C ASP A 307 18.15 1.60 -0.91
N GLY A 308 18.20 2.62 -1.77
CA GLY A 308 18.78 2.54 -3.11
C GLY A 308 17.92 1.79 -4.15
N ASP A 309 16.65 1.58 -3.84
CA ASP A 309 15.68 0.89 -4.72
C ASP A 309 15.04 1.83 -5.73
N LEU A 310 14.92 3.11 -5.38
CA LEU A 310 14.34 4.19 -6.17
C LEU A 310 15.36 5.31 -6.37
N VAL A 311 15.44 5.85 -7.59
CA VAL A 311 16.15 7.08 -7.88
C VAL A 311 15.15 8.22 -8.04
N ILE A 312 15.27 9.28 -7.25
CA ILE A 312 14.45 10.49 -7.42
C ILE A 312 15.29 11.51 -8.20
N CYS A 313 14.77 11.97 -9.31
CA CYS A 313 15.43 12.81 -10.30
C CYS A 313 14.76 14.18 -10.39
N ASP A 314 15.54 15.23 -10.59
CA ASP A 314 15.07 16.59 -10.93
C ASP A 314 15.05 16.82 -12.45
N ASP A 315 15.87 16.04 -13.21
CA ASP A 315 15.88 16.07 -14.67
C ASP A 315 14.95 14.97 -15.22
N PRO A 316 13.89 15.32 -15.98
CA PRO A 316 12.96 14.35 -16.56
C PRO A 316 13.57 13.33 -17.53
N LEU A 317 14.76 13.64 -18.09
CA LEU A 317 15.47 12.75 -19.01
C LEU A 317 16.48 11.83 -18.31
N GLN A 318 16.80 12.07 -17.04
CA GLN A 318 17.71 11.23 -16.27
C GLN A 318 17.25 9.76 -16.19
N PRO A 319 15.98 9.47 -15.88
CA PRO A 319 15.49 8.08 -15.86
C PRO A 319 15.71 7.34 -17.18
N ILE A 320 15.51 8.05 -18.29
CA ILE A 320 15.63 7.51 -19.65
C ILE A 320 17.08 7.18 -19.95
N ARG A 321 18.01 8.10 -19.64
CA ARG A 321 19.45 7.89 -19.86
C ARG A 321 19.99 6.75 -19.00
N GLU A 322 19.67 6.73 -17.69
CA GLU A 322 20.13 5.67 -16.79
C GLU A 322 19.57 4.30 -17.17
N ALA A 323 18.30 4.23 -17.59
CA ALA A 323 17.72 2.97 -18.10
C ALA A 323 18.43 2.50 -19.37
N ALA A 324 18.75 3.42 -20.31
CA ALA A 324 19.49 3.11 -21.52
C ALA A 324 20.93 2.64 -21.20
N ASP A 325 21.61 3.22 -20.21
CA ASP A 325 22.94 2.81 -19.76
C ASP A 325 22.95 1.39 -19.17
N ILE A 326 21.91 1.01 -18.42
CA ILE A 326 21.76 -0.36 -17.91
C ILE A 326 21.51 -1.34 -19.05
N LEU A 327 20.65 -0.98 -20.00
CA LEU A 327 20.39 -1.82 -21.17
C LEU A 327 21.64 -1.95 -22.07
N GLU A 328 22.45 -0.90 -22.15
CA GLU A 328 23.75 -0.94 -22.85
C GLU A 328 24.73 -1.93 -22.18
N GLN A 329 24.77 -2.02 -20.86
CA GLN A 329 25.59 -3.01 -20.16
C GLN A 329 25.19 -4.45 -20.54
N VAL A 330 23.87 -4.73 -20.65
CA VAL A 330 23.37 -6.03 -21.10
C VAL A 330 23.77 -6.28 -22.57
N HIS A 331 23.66 -5.25 -23.40
CA HIS A 331 24.03 -5.32 -24.81
C HIS A 331 25.52 -5.57 -25.01
N ALA A 332 26.36 -4.84 -24.30
CA ALA A 332 27.82 -4.99 -24.34
C ALA A 332 28.28 -6.35 -23.82
N ALA A 333 27.54 -6.94 -22.86
CA ALA A 333 27.79 -8.31 -22.40
C ALA A 333 27.36 -9.39 -23.43
N GLY A 334 26.73 -9.01 -24.56
CA GLY A 334 26.27 -9.94 -25.60
C GLY A 334 25.11 -10.84 -25.15
N LEU A 335 24.35 -10.43 -24.13
CA LEU A 335 23.32 -11.26 -23.50
C LEU A 335 21.94 -11.07 -24.09
N PHE A 336 21.68 -10.02 -24.87
CA PHE A 336 20.40 -9.92 -25.57
C PHE A 336 20.27 -10.97 -26.66
N PRO A 337 19.07 -11.52 -26.88
CA PRO A 337 18.80 -12.35 -28.07
C PRO A 337 18.94 -11.52 -29.37
N GLU A 338 18.90 -12.17 -30.51
CA GLU A 338 18.99 -11.48 -31.80
C GLU A 338 17.80 -10.55 -32.03
N LYS A 339 16.60 -10.97 -31.58
CA LYS A 339 15.33 -10.23 -31.70
C LYS A 339 14.57 -10.25 -30.42
N TYR A 340 13.74 -9.23 -30.22
CA TYR A 340 12.82 -9.14 -29.04
C TYR A 340 13.54 -9.21 -27.70
N GLY A 341 14.63 -8.47 -27.58
CA GLY A 341 15.41 -8.38 -26.35
C GLY A 341 14.85 -7.38 -25.32
N ILE A 342 14.16 -6.31 -25.78
CA ILE A 342 13.64 -5.24 -24.94
C ILE A 342 12.16 -5.01 -25.23
N GLY A 343 11.32 -5.21 -24.22
CA GLY A 343 9.87 -4.99 -24.26
C GLY A 343 9.49 -3.62 -23.74
N LEU A 344 8.77 -2.86 -24.53
CA LEU A 344 8.39 -1.48 -24.25
C LEU A 344 6.87 -1.33 -24.29
N ASP A 345 6.31 -0.55 -23.35
CA ASP A 345 4.96 -0.03 -23.52
C ASP A 345 4.95 0.91 -24.74
N PRO A 346 3.99 0.81 -25.66
CA PRO A 346 3.94 1.66 -26.86
C PRO A 346 3.72 3.15 -26.57
N PHE A 347 3.39 3.54 -25.35
CA PHE A 347 3.12 4.93 -24.98
C PHE A 347 4.29 5.59 -24.24
N GLY A 348 4.65 6.82 -24.64
CA GLY A 348 5.62 7.66 -23.93
C GLY A 348 7.10 7.28 -24.05
N ILE A 349 7.47 6.39 -24.97
CA ILE A 349 8.80 5.79 -25.09
C ILE A 349 9.73 6.40 -26.14
N ALA A 350 9.28 7.44 -26.85
CA ALA A 350 10.07 8.00 -27.97
C ALA A 350 11.49 8.41 -27.55
N ALA A 351 11.62 9.14 -26.44
CA ALA A 351 12.91 9.58 -25.91
C ALA A 351 13.82 8.40 -25.51
N LEU A 352 13.25 7.30 -25.00
CA LEU A 352 14.03 6.10 -24.69
C LEU A 352 14.51 5.41 -25.98
N ILE A 353 13.69 5.33 -27.02
CA ILE A 353 14.08 4.77 -28.31
C ILE A 353 15.23 5.59 -28.91
N ASP A 354 15.17 6.92 -28.83
CA ASP A 354 16.22 7.80 -29.33
C ASP A 354 17.54 7.56 -28.55
N GLU A 355 17.48 7.47 -27.22
CA GLU A 355 18.64 7.17 -26.37
C GLU A 355 19.23 5.77 -26.64
N LEU A 356 18.39 4.77 -26.90
CA LEU A 356 18.83 3.42 -27.25
C LEU A 356 19.47 3.40 -28.65
N ALA A 357 18.93 4.15 -29.60
CA ALA A 357 19.49 4.25 -30.96
C ALA A 357 20.90 4.86 -30.93
N VAL A 358 21.16 5.88 -30.10
CA VAL A 358 22.51 6.44 -29.88
C VAL A 358 23.51 5.36 -29.45
N ARG A 359 23.03 4.35 -28.67
CA ARG A 359 23.81 3.20 -28.18
C ARG A 359 23.78 2.00 -29.12
N LYS A 360 23.26 2.15 -30.37
CA LYS A 360 23.12 1.11 -31.37
C LYS A 360 22.22 -0.06 -30.96
N ILE A 361 21.27 0.23 -30.09
CA ILE A 361 20.23 -0.70 -29.62
C ILE A 361 18.93 -0.33 -30.33
N GLU A 362 18.64 -0.98 -31.47
CA GLU A 362 17.55 -0.58 -32.33
C GLU A 362 16.97 -1.79 -33.13
N GLY A 363 15.98 -1.52 -33.95
CA GLY A 363 15.41 -2.49 -34.87
C GLY A 363 14.66 -3.64 -34.17
N ASP A 364 14.88 -4.85 -34.67
CA ASP A 364 14.17 -6.06 -34.20
C ASP A 364 14.47 -6.43 -32.72
N LEU A 365 15.46 -5.79 -32.11
CA LEU A 365 15.76 -5.99 -30.68
C LEU A 365 14.69 -5.37 -29.82
N LEU A 366 14.03 -4.30 -30.25
CA LEU A 366 12.95 -3.64 -29.56
C LEU A 366 11.60 -4.28 -29.89
N SER A 367 10.73 -4.43 -28.93
CA SER A 367 9.40 -5.03 -29.10
C SER A 367 8.35 -4.24 -28.35
N SER A 368 7.31 -3.81 -29.05
CA SER A 368 6.12 -3.25 -28.40
C SER A 368 5.33 -4.35 -27.69
N ILE A 369 5.03 -4.17 -26.40
CA ILE A 369 4.26 -5.10 -25.58
C ILE A 369 2.87 -4.52 -25.33
N ARG A 370 1.85 -5.23 -25.79
CA ARG A 370 0.47 -4.85 -25.48
C ARG A 370 0.19 -4.98 -23.99
N GLN A 371 -0.37 -3.92 -23.43
CA GLN A 371 -0.67 -3.82 -22.01
C GLN A 371 -2.03 -4.43 -21.62
N GLY A 372 -2.36 -4.38 -20.35
CA GLY A 372 -3.64 -4.83 -19.83
C GLY A 372 -3.79 -6.36 -19.83
N SER A 373 -4.90 -6.87 -20.33
CA SER A 373 -5.17 -8.32 -20.39
C SER A 373 -4.21 -9.11 -21.27
N ALA A 374 -3.51 -8.45 -22.18
CA ALA A 374 -2.49 -9.09 -23.01
C ALA A 374 -1.25 -9.54 -22.19
N LEU A 375 -1.04 -9.02 -20.99
CA LEU A 375 0.01 -9.45 -20.06
C LEU A 375 -0.36 -10.71 -19.23
N SER A 376 -1.58 -11.25 -19.36
CA SER A 376 -2.00 -12.47 -18.64
C SER A 376 -1.01 -13.64 -18.78
N PRO A 377 -0.45 -13.96 -19.95
CA PRO A 377 0.52 -15.06 -20.07
C PRO A 377 1.78 -14.83 -19.23
N ALA A 378 2.24 -13.57 -19.14
CA ALA A 378 3.40 -13.21 -18.30
C ALA A 378 3.10 -13.36 -16.82
N SER A 379 1.93 -12.84 -16.36
CA SER A 379 1.54 -12.94 -14.95
C SER A 379 1.38 -14.38 -14.51
N TRP A 380 0.69 -15.24 -15.28
CA TRP A 380 0.55 -16.67 -14.99
C TRP A 380 1.88 -17.42 -15.07
N GLY A 381 2.71 -17.10 -16.05
CA GLY A 381 4.04 -17.72 -16.18
C GLY A 381 4.92 -17.43 -14.97
N LEU A 382 4.91 -16.20 -14.47
CA LEU A 382 5.64 -15.82 -13.25
C LEU A 382 5.05 -16.47 -11.99
N GLU A 383 3.73 -16.56 -11.85
CA GLU A 383 3.09 -17.26 -10.73
C GLU A 383 3.59 -18.71 -10.62
N ILE A 384 3.59 -19.43 -11.75
CA ILE A 384 4.06 -20.83 -11.79
C ILE A 384 5.54 -20.91 -11.42
N LYS A 385 6.38 -20.03 -11.95
CA LYS A 385 7.81 -20.02 -11.67
C LYS A 385 8.13 -19.65 -10.22
N LEU A 386 7.42 -18.68 -9.67
CA LEU A 386 7.51 -18.31 -8.26
C LEU A 386 7.12 -19.47 -7.35
N LYS A 387 5.97 -20.11 -7.62
CA LYS A 387 5.50 -21.28 -6.87
C LYS A 387 6.49 -22.45 -6.92
N ASN A 388 7.07 -22.70 -8.09
CA ASN A 388 8.03 -23.79 -8.31
C ASN A 388 9.46 -23.41 -7.88
N ARG A 389 9.68 -22.17 -7.36
CA ARG A 389 10.99 -21.67 -6.96
C ARG A 389 12.04 -21.64 -8.07
N THR A 390 11.59 -21.52 -9.34
CA THR A 390 12.42 -21.39 -10.54
C THR A 390 12.50 -19.93 -11.04
N PHE A 391 12.14 -19.00 -10.18
CA PHE A 391 12.33 -17.56 -10.33
C PHE A 391 12.99 -17.01 -9.07
N ARG A 392 14.00 -16.15 -9.23
CA ARG A 392 14.72 -15.49 -8.14
C ARG A 392 14.80 -14.00 -8.40
N HIS A 393 14.73 -13.21 -7.32
CA HIS A 393 14.85 -11.75 -7.35
C HIS A 393 15.67 -11.23 -6.16
N GLY A 394 16.22 -10.02 -6.28
CA GLY A 394 17.13 -9.43 -5.28
C GLY A 394 16.49 -8.98 -3.96
N GLY A 395 15.27 -9.39 -3.61
CA GLY A 395 14.63 -9.09 -2.32
C GLY A 395 14.29 -7.60 -2.10
N ARG A 396 14.31 -6.75 -3.14
CA ARG A 396 14.14 -5.30 -3.02
C ARG A 396 12.77 -4.91 -2.49
N ARG A 397 12.75 -4.03 -1.46
CA ARG A 397 11.53 -3.60 -0.75
C ARG A 397 10.54 -2.89 -1.67
N MET A 398 11.03 -2.05 -2.58
CA MET A 398 10.18 -1.34 -3.52
C MET A 398 9.45 -2.30 -4.48
N MET A 399 10.14 -3.30 -5.05
CA MET A 399 9.48 -4.28 -5.91
C MET A 399 8.48 -5.13 -5.12
N SER A 400 8.80 -5.51 -3.89
CA SER A 400 7.86 -6.21 -2.99
C SER A 400 6.61 -5.37 -2.71
N TRP A 401 6.76 -4.05 -2.56
CA TRP A 401 5.64 -3.13 -2.42
C TRP A 401 4.80 -3.07 -3.72
N CYS A 402 5.42 -2.99 -4.90
CA CYS A 402 4.70 -3.01 -6.18
C CYS A 402 3.94 -4.32 -6.39
N VAL A 403 4.54 -5.46 -6.04
CA VAL A 403 3.90 -6.79 -6.07
C VAL A 403 2.68 -6.82 -5.17
N GLY A 404 2.79 -6.23 -4.00
CA GLY A 404 1.68 -6.15 -3.06
C GLY A 404 0.53 -5.24 -3.49
N ASN A 405 0.82 -4.22 -4.29
CA ASN A 405 -0.18 -3.31 -4.86
C ASN A 405 -0.91 -3.90 -6.07
N ALA A 406 -0.43 -5.03 -6.61
CA ALA A 406 -0.97 -5.63 -7.81
C ALA A 406 -2.26 -6.42 -7.51
N LYS A 407 -3.36 -6.00 -8.12
CA LYS A 407 -4.66 -6.66 -8.08
C LYS A 407 -4.90 -7.43 -9.37
N ALA A 408 -5.40 -8.65 -9.24
CA ALA A 408 -5.76 -9.52 -10.34
C ALA A 408 -7.27 -9.51 -10.56
N GLN A 409 -7.73 -8.95 -11.67
CA GLN A 409 -9.13 -8.98 -12.07
C GLN A 409 -9.31 -10.01 -13.19
N VAL A 410 -10.09 -11.06 -12.90
CA VAL A 410 -10.43 -12.06 -13.93
C VAL A 410 -11.51 -11.47 -14.85
N ARG A 411 -11.22 -11.40 -16.14
CA ARG A 411 -12.16 -10.97 -17.19
C ARG A 411 -12.14 -11.98 -18.33
N GLY A 412 -13.20 -12.78 -18.46
CA GLY A 412 -13.40 -13.72 -19.59
C GLY A 412 -12.25 -14.69 -19.72
N GLY A 413 -11.56 -15.30 -19.15
CA GLY A 413 -10.39 -16.21 -19.36
C GLY A 413 -9.02 -15.50 -19.42
N ALA A 414 -8.96 -14.20 -19.11
CA ALA A 414 -7.72 -13.43 -18.96
C ALA A 414 -7.64 -12.79 -17.57
N VAL A 415 -6.43 -12.58 -17.07
CA VAL A 415 -6.18 -11.84 -15.83
C VAL A 415 -5.66 -10.45 -16.18
N LEU A 416 -6.38 -9.43 -15.79
CA LEU A 416 -5.94 -8.06 -15.87
C LEU A 416 -5.26 -7.69 -14.55
N ILE A 417 -3.97 -7.39 -14.60
CA ILE A 417 -3.26 -6.83 -13.45
C ILE A 417 -3.50 -5.32 -13.42
N THR A 418 -4.07 -4.85 -12.33
CA THR A 418 -4.38 -3.44 -12.10
C THR A 418 -3.74 -2.97 -10.80
N LYS A 419 -3.54 -1.66 -10.69
CA LYS A 419 -3.21 -1.04 -9.42
C LYS A 419 -4.47 -0.89 -8.56
N GLU A 420 -4.30 -0.88 -7.26
CA GLU A 420 -5.39 -0.68 -6.31
C GLU A 420 -6.21 0.57 -6.63
N SER A 421 -7.54 0.48 -6.51
CA SER A 421 -8.49 1.50 -6.97
C SER A 421 -8.36 2.85 -6.26
N ALA A 422 -7.68 2.92 -5.12
CA ALA A 422 -7.52 4.13 -4.33
C ALA A 422 -6.52 5.17 -4.92
N GLY A 423 -6.00 4.94 -6.13
CA GLY A 423 -5.10 5.88 -6.82
C GLY A 423 -3.70 6.02 -6.19
N ARG A 424 -3.41 5.31 -5.11
CA ARG A 424 -2.18 5.41 -4.30
C ARG A 424 -1.14 4.35 -4.63
N ALA A 425 -1.57 3.25 -5.21
CA ALA A 425 -0.73 2.14 -5.56
C ALA A 425 0.06 2.42 -6.84
N LYS A 426 1.34 2.06 -6.85
CA LYS A 426 2.21 2.05 -8.02
C LYS A 426 2.63 0.62 -8.29
N ILE A 427 2.60 0.22 -9.56
CA ILE A 427 3.00 -1.12 -10.02
C ILE A 427 3.91 -1.08 -11.25
N ASP A 428 4.33 0.09 -11.70
CA ASP A 428 5.07 0.29 -12.95
C ASP A 428 6.34 -0.58 -13.03
N PRO A 429 7.18 -0.71 -11.95
CA PRO A 429 8.31 -1.64 -11.95
C PRO A 429 7.90 -3.12 -12.11
N LEU A 430 6.75 -3.52 -11.60
CA LEU A 430 6.21 -4.87 -11.78
C LEU A 430 5.70 -5.08 -13.20
N VAL A 431 5.05 -4.08 -13.80
CA VAL A 431 4.60 -4.13 -15.20
C VAL A 431 5.82 -4.22 -16.14
N ALA A 432 6.88 -3.45 -15.85
CA ALA A 432 8.16 -3.58 -16.56
C ALA A 432 8.70 -5.02 -16.48
N LEU A 433 8.60 -5.66 -15.32
CA LEU A 433 8.98 -7.06 -15.15
C LEU A 433 8.07 -8.01 -15.95
N PHE A 434 6.76 -7.74 -16.05
CA PHE A 434 5.86 -8.52 -16.90
C PHE A 434 6.21 -8.33 -18.39
N ASN A 435 6.60 -7.13 -18.83
CA ASN A 435 7.07 -6.89 -20.19
C ASN A 435 8.31 -7.75 -20.51
N ALA A 436 9.27 -7.83 -19.58
CA ALA A 436 10.42 -8.74 -19.73
C ALA A 436 9.98 -10.22 -19.73
N ALA A 437 9.05 -10.61 -18.84
CA ALA A 437 8.56 -11.98 -18.75
C ALA A 437 7.85 -12.44 -20.05
N MET A 438 7.11 -11.54 -20.71
CA MET A 438 6.53 -11.82 -22.04
C MET A 438 7.58 -12.21 -23.06
N LEU A 439 8.72 -11.54 -23.05
CA LEU A 439 9.81 -11.83 -23.98
C LEU A 439 10.54 -13.12 -23.59
N MET A 440 10.86 -13.31 -22.30
CA MET A 440 11.52 -14.52 -21.82
C MET A 440 10.66 -15.78 -22.04
N SER A 441 9.33 -15.65 -21.98
CA SER A 441 8.38 -16.74 -22.23
C SER A 441 8.40 -17.24 -23.69
N ARG A 442 8.93 -16.44 -24.63
CA ARG A 442 9.17 -16.89 -26.01
C ARG A 442 10.37 -17.83 -26.13
N ASN A 443 11.03 -18.15 -25.02
CA ASN A 443 12.23 -18.99 -24.96
C ASN A 443 13.34 -18.50 -25.90
N PRO A 444 13.81 -17.25 -25.77
CA PRO A 444 14.80 -16.65 -26.67
C PRO A 444 16.09 -17.49 -26.70
N GLU A 445 16.70 -17.57 -27.88
CA GLU A 445 18.00 -18.22 -28.04
C GLU A 445 19.11 -17.33 -27.51
N SER A 446 20.07 -17.92 -26.84
CA SER A 446 21.33 -17.28 -26.46
C SER A 446 22.16 -17.08 -27.70
N ARG A 447 22.76 -15.88 -27.89
CA ARG A 447 23.68 -15.63 -29.02
C ARG A 447 24.93 -16.51 -29.01
N GLY A 448 25.11 -17.39 -28.01
CA GLY A 448 26.26 -18.25 -27.81
C GLY A 448 27.58 -17.47 -27.73
N LEU A 449 28.33 -17.63 -26.63
CA LEU A 449 29.74 -17.27 -26.72
C LEU A 449 30.32 -18.04 -27.90
N SER A 450 30.87 -17.31 -28.90
CA SER A 450 31.54 -17.94 -30.03
C SER A 450 32.43 -19.06 -29.48
N VAL A 451 32.31 -20.26 -30.03
CA VAL A 451 33.16 -21.41 -29.65
C VAL A 451 34.66 -21.03 -29.76
N TYR A 452 34.96 -20.03 -30.56
CA TYR A 452 36.31 -19.46 -30.72
C TYR A 452 36.72 -18.55 -29.54
N ALA A 453 35.78 -17.96 -28.78
CA ALA A 453 36.12 -17.16 -27.60
C ALA A 453 36.50 -18.04 -26.39
N SER A 454 36.02 -19.30 -26.32
CA SER A 454 36.32 -20.25 -25.23
C SER A 454 37.48 -21.20 -25.55
N ARG A 455 37.85 -21.41 -26.83
CA ARG A 455 38.85 -22.41 -27.24
C ARG A 455 40.11 -21.83 -27.91
N GLY A 456 40.21 -20.51 -28.10
CA GLY A 456 41.29 -19.96 -28.92
C GLY A 456 41.19 -20.35 -30.40
N ALA A 457 41.85 -19.61 -31.28
CA ALA A 457 41.92 -20.02 -32.69
C ALA A 457 42.68 -21.35 -32.82
N LEU A 458 42.00 -22.38 -33.33
CA LEU A 458 42.70 -23.59 -33.78
C LEU A 458 43.53 -23.16 -35.02
N VAL A 459 44.83 -23.00 -34.81
CA VAL A 459 45.80 -22.91 -35.94
C VAL A 459 46.04 -24.34 -36.40
N LEU A 460 45.54 -24.69 -37.57
CA LEU A 460 45.85 -25.93 -38.29
C LEU A 460 47.22 -25.78 -38.95
#